data_eb7e2030ce650cac0ba8dbfa6d2ba4be
#
_entry.id   eb7e2030ce650cac0ba8dbfa6d2ba4be
#
_cell.length_a   1.000
_cell.length_b   1.000
_cell.length_c   1.000
_cell.angle_alpha   90.00
_cell.angle_beta   90.00
_cell.angle_gamma   90.00
#
_symmetry.space_group_name_H-M   'P 1'
#
loop_
_entity.id
_entity.type
_entity.pdbx_description
1 polymer ?
#
loop_
_entity_poly.entity_id
_entity_poly.type
_entity_poly.pdbx_seq_one_letter_code
_entity_poly.pdbx_strand_id
1 'polypeptide(L)'
;MPGSVTSVFGGPDDFHAALREDGVLSLLVTGNGPFRARLTQVALDHMHLSTGDEHLSRIAFVGVPADTLLVSLPIGDRPGPIWGGVETQASELMTFGPGQRIHTRTTGPCRWGAIRLSSEDLAEYGRALSGAEFALPPIARWRPRRAALRQLSHFHHAAIRTAEARLAALANSQTAHGLEQQVIHALIQCLSARPVDQETEAASRYRGLLARFEDLLLGEPFPSMDQVSVTLGISKRMLREYCRKHLGMGPDRYRRLRGMQLVRRALRSGAEETSSVCEVARRYGYRDPRRFLVNYRALYGELPSATLQRTPRRTATRSK
;
A
#
# COMPACT_ATOMS: atom_id res chain seq x y z
N MET A 1 5.09 -8.49 20.88
CA MET A 1 6.42 -9.08 21.13
C MET A 1 7.30 -8.76 19.94
N PRO A 2 8.55 -8.31 20.17
CA PRO A 2 9.48 -8.04 19.08
C PRO A 2 9.73 -9.28 18.20
N GLY A 3 9.88 -9.06 16.89
CA GLY A 3 10.09 -10.15 15.95
C GLY A 3 10.36 -9.65 14.54
N SER A 4 10.72 -10.55 13.65
CA SER A 4 10.95 -10.20 12.26
C SER A 4 10.58 -11.35 11.33
N VAL A 5 10.16 -10.98 10.12
CA VAL A 5 9.85 -11.93 9.05
C VAL A 5 10.35 -11.41 7.71
N THR A 6 10.94 -12.28 6.91
CA THR A 6 11.28 -12.01 5.52
C THR A 6 10.63 -13.05 4.63
N SER A 7 9.84 -12.59 3.66
CA SER A 7 9.09 -13.43 2.74
C SER A 7 9.35 -13.04 1.29
N VAL A 8 9.36 -14.04 0.41
CA VAL A 8 9.49 -13.86 -1.04
C VAL A 8 8.21 -14.36 -1.70
N PHE A 9 7.68 -13.57 -2.61
CA PHE A 9 6.38 -13.80 -3.24
C PHE A 9 6.52 -13.97 -4.75
N GLY A 10 5.92 -15.02 -5.27
CA GLY A 10 5.77 -15.27 -6.71
C GLY A 10 4.38 -14.89 -7.24
N GLY A 11 3.50 -14.36 -6.40
CA GLY A 11 2.15 -13.94 -6.77
C GLY A 11 1.72 -12.65 -6.07
N PRO A 12 0.96 -11.79 -6.78
CA PRO A 12 0.53 -10.49 -6.23
C PRO A 12 -0.50 -10.62 -5.11
N ASP A 13 -1.29 -11.70 -5.09
CA ASP A 13 -2.34 -11.89 -4.08
C ASP A 13 -1.75 -12.18 -2.70
N ASP A 14 -0.73 -13.05 -2.65
CA ASP A 14 -0.07 -13.43 -1.39
C ASP A 14 0.77 -12.26 -0.87
N PHE A 15 1.39 -11.51 -1.76
CA PHE A 15 2.08 -10.26 -1.41
C PHE A 15 1.11 -9.21 -0.87
N HIS A 16 -0.06 -9.04 -1.52
CA HIS A 16 -1.11 -8.16 -1.00
C HIS A 16 -1.62 -8.62 0.37
N ALA A 17 -1.81 -9.92 0.57
CA ALA A 17 -2.24 -10.47 1.86
C ALA A 17 -1.26 -10.10 2.98
N ALA A 18 0.05 -10.21 2.72
CA ALA A 18 1.09 -9.82 3.68
C ALA A 18 1.12 -8.30 3.97
N LEU A 19 0.76 -7.46 2.99
CA LEU A 19 0.72 -6.01 3.14
C LEU A 19 -0.58 -5.48 3.78
N ARG A 20 -1.60 -6.32 3.98
CA ARG A 20 -2.87 -5.87 4.59
C ARG A 20 -2.68 -5.37 6.01
N GLU A 21 -1.82 -5.99 6.78
CA GLU A 21 -1.45 -5.54 8.12
C GLU A 21 -0.72 -4.20 8.09
N ASP A 22 -0.04 -3.89 6.99
CA ASP A 22 0.58 -2.59 6.73
C ASP A 22 -0.40 -1.53 6.20
N GLY A 23 -1.71 -1.82 6.19
CA GLY A 23 -2.75 -0.90 5.76
C GLY A 23 -2.99 -0.88 4.25
N VAL A 24 -2.43 -1.79 3.46
CA VAL A 24 -2.69 -1.86 2.02
C VAL A 24 -4.06 -2.50 1.76
N LEU A 25 -5.04 -1.66 1.41
CA LEU A 25 -6.43 -2.07 1.16
C LEU A 25 -6.60 -2.76 -0.20
N SER A 26 -5.82 -2.32 -1.19
CA SER A 26 -5.78 -2.96 -2.52
C SER A 26 -4.42 -2.82 -3.19
N LEU A 27 -4.07 -3.80 -4.04
CA LEU A 27 -2.84 -3.83 -4.82
C LEU A 27 -3.15 -4.28 -6.24
N LEU A 28 -2.94 -3.42 -7.22
CA LEU A 28 -3.13 -3.69 -8.65
C LEU A 28 -1.77 -3.71 -9.35
N VAL A 29 -1.32 -4.86 -9.81
CA VAL A 29 -0.14 -4.94 -10.68
C VAL A 29 -0.50 -4.35 -12.05
N THR A 30 0.32 -3.45 -12.54
CA THR A 30 0.13 -2.75 -13.83
C THR A 30 1.21 -3.08 -14.85
N GLY A 31 2.33 -3.67 -14.39
CA GLY A 31 3.40 -4.18 -15.24
C GLY A 31 3.09 -5.58 -15.79
N ASN A 32 3.78 -5.95 -16.86
CA ASN A 32 3.68 -7.26 -17.49
C ASN A 32 4.87 -8.14 -17.10
N GLY A 33 4.63 -9.44 -16.98
CA GLY A 33 5.66 -10.43 -16.70
C GLY A 33 5.46 -11.17 -15.37
N PRO A 34 6.39 -12.06 -14.99
CA PRO A 34 6.29 -12.82 -13.76
C PRO A 34 6.42 -11.87 -12.55
N PHE A 35 5.47 -11.98 -11.63
CA PHE A 35 5.49 -11.21 -10.39
C PHE A 35 6.58 -11.76 -9.46
N ARG A 36 7.39 -10.86 -8.93
CA ARG A 36 8.34 -11.16 -7.85
C ARG A 36 8.39 -9.98 -6.89
N ALA A 37 8.27 -10.29 -5.62
CA ALA A 37 8.45 -9.30 -4.56
C ALA A 37 9.11 -9.95 -3.34
N ARG A 38 9.84 -9.12 -2.57
CA ARG A 38 10.34 -9.47 -1.24
C ARG A 38 9.79 -8.45 -0.26
N LEU A 39 9.36 -8.93 0.89
CA LEU A 39 8.92 -8.10 2.01
C LEU A 39 9.69 -8.53 3.25
N THR A 40 10.33 -7.58 3.91
CA THR A 40 10.94 -7.75 5.22
C THR A 40 10.22 -6.84 6.20
N GLN A 41 9.73 -7.41 7.28
CA GLN A 41 8.99 -6.71 8.33
C GLN A 41 9.69 -6.96 9.66
N VAL A 42 9.82 -5.92 10.47
CA VAL A 42 10.37 -5.95 11.81
C VAL A 42 9.35 -5.29 12.74
N ALA A 43 8.86 -6.07 13.70
CA ALA A 43 8.04 -5.57 14.79
C ALA A 43 8.95 -5.28 15.98
N LEU A 44 8.92 -4.06 16.46
CA LEU A 44 9.49 -3.62 17.73
C LEU A 44 8.35 -3.45 18.75
N ASP A 45 8.61 -2.87 19.92
CA ASP A 45 7.58 -2.80 20.97
C ASP A 45 6.41 -1.87 20.55
N HIS A 46 6.72 -0.67 20.04
CA HIS A 46 5.74 0.37 19.67
C HIS A 46 5.80 0.77 18.21
N MET A 47 6.64 0.13 17.40
CA MET A 47 6.75 0.46 15.99
C MET A 47 6.97 -0.75 15.09
N HIS A 48 6.62 -0.57 13.81
CA HIS A 48 6.87 -1.54 12.76
C HIS A 48 7.73 -0.91 11.66
N LEU A 49 8.79 -1.62 11.28
CA LEU A 49 9.63 -1.25 10.14
C LEU A 49 9.36 -2.24 9.01
N SER A 50 9.21 -1.75 7.80
CA SER A 50 9.06 -2.62 6.65
C SER A 50 9.86 -2.14 5.45
N THR A 51 10.31 -3.08 4.62
CA THR A 51 10.94 -2.84 3.32
C THR A 51 10.36 -3.79 2.30
N GLY A 52 9.88 -3.23 1.20
CA GLY A 52 9.45 -3.99 0.03
C GLY A 52 10.41 -3.79 -1.14
N ASP A 53 10.70 -4.86 -1.87
CA ASP A 53 11.41 -4.85 -3.15
C ASP A 53 10.52 -5.53 -4.19
N GLU A 54 10.03 -4.76 -5.17
CA GLU A 54 9.05 -5.17 -6.16
C GLU A 54 9.61 -5.04 -7.57
N HIS A 55 9.36 -6.03 -8.43
CA HIS A 55 9.88 -6.05 -9.80
C HIS A 55 8.94 -5.41 -10.83
N LEU A 56 7.65 -5.34 -10.54
CA LEU A 56 6.66 -4.82 -11.48
C LEU A 56 6.05 -3.52 -10.97
N SER A 57 5.64 -2.68 -11.92
CA SER A 57 4.83 -1.51 -11.61
C SER A 57 3.47 -1.92 -11.02
N ARG A 58 3.00 -1.12 -10.06
CA ARG A 58 1.72 -1.36 -9.38
C ARG A 58 1.05 -0.06 -8.95
N ILE A 59 -0.23 -0.17 -8.63
CA ILE A 59 -0.99 0.84 -7.88
C ILE A 59 -1.47 0.16 -6.60
N ALA A 60 -1.28 0.80 -5.46
CA ALA A 60 -1.88 0.37 -4.20
C ALA A 60 -2.74 1.49 -3.62
N PHE A 61 -3.78 1.11 -2.93
CA PHE A 61 -4.60 1.98 -2.11
C PHE A 61 -4.32 1.66 -0.66
N VAL A 62 -3.84 2.66 0.08
CA VAL A 62 -3.37 2.52 1.46
C VAL A 62 -4.32 3.28 2.37
N GLY A 63 -4.74 2.65 3.45
CA GLY A 63 -5.49 3.26 4.54
C GLY A 63 -4.65 3.21 5.82
N VAL A 64 -4.36 4.36 6.38
CA VAL A 64 -3.64 4.47 7.64
C VAL A 64 -4.65 4.31 8.79
N PRO A 65 -4.43 3.39 9.75
CA PRO A 65 -5.31 3.25 10.91
C PRO A 65 -5.51 4.55 11.69
N ALA A 66 -6.58 4.63 12.48
CA ALA A 66 -6.99 5.87 13.16
C ALA A 66 -6.05 6.34 14.29
N ASP A 67 -5.16 5.48 14.72
CA ASP A 67 -4.18 5.71 15.79
C ASP A 67 -2.73 5.73 15.30
N THR A 68 -2.52 5.49 14.01
CA THR A 68 -1.21 5.21 13.42
C THR A 68 -0.71 6.38 12.59
N LEU A 69 0.59 6.65 12.67
CA LEU A 69 1.36 7.42 11.70
C LEU A 69 2.10 6.46 10.77
N LEU A 70 2.02 6.69 9.47
CA LEU A 70 2.84 6.03 8.46
C LEU A 70 3.90 7.00 7.94
N VAL A 71 5.14 6.58 7.95
CA VAL A 71 6.27 7.31 7.35
C VAL A 71 6.84 6.49 6.21
N SER A 72 6.85 7.07 5.00
CA SER A 72 7.53 6.50 3.84
C SER A 72 8.89 7.14 3.67
N LEU A 73 9.92 6.30 3.55
CA LEU A 73 11.31 6.76 3.40
C LEU A 73 11.96 6.15 2.14
N PRO A 74 12.90 6.88 1.52
CA PRO A 74 13.63 6.39 0.37
C PRO A 74 14.59 5.27 0.77
N ILE A 75 14.71 4.23 -0.05
CA ILE A 75 15.64 3.12 0.15
C ILE A 75 16.49 2.92 -1.10
N GLY A 76 17.80 3.20 -0.96
CA GLY A 76 18.75 3.07 -2.07
C GLY A 76 18.54 4.11 -3.17
N ASP A 77 19.05 3.81 -4.38
CA ASP A 77 19.09 4.74 -5.51
C ASP A 77 17.93 4.55 -6.50
N ARG A 78 17.03 3.60 -6.25
CA ARG A 78 15.87 3.37 -7.11
C ARG A 78 14.78 4.41 -6.86
N PRO A 79 14.00 4.76 -7.88
CA PRO A 79 12.84 5.63 -7.69
C PRO A 79 11.90 5.05 -6.62
N GLY A 80 11.51 5.89 -5.69
CA GLY A 80 10.55 5.54 -4.66
C GLY A 80 9.11 5.49 -5.19
N PRO A 81 8.14 5.07 -4.36
CA PRO A 81 6.73 5.13 -4.70
C PRO A 81 6.27 6.57 -4.89
N ILE A 82 5.36 6.78 -5.83
CA ILE A 82 4.67 8.06 -6.07
C ILE A 82 3.40 8.06 -5.21
N TRP A 83 3.31 8.97 -4.28
CA TRP A 83 2.21 9.07 -3.33
C TRP A 83 1.24 10.19 -3.71
N GLY A 84 -0.03 9.85 -3.96
CA GLY A 84 -1.04 10.85 -4.34
C GLY A 84 -0.65 11.69 -5.57
N GLY A 85 0.17 11.16 -6.47
CA GLY A 85 0.71 11.87 -7.63
C GLY A 85 1.95 12.72 -7.34
N VAL A 86 2.50 12.67 -6.12
CA VAL A 86 3.72 13.37 -5.71
C VAL A 86 4.89 12.39 -5.71
N GLU A 87 5.92 12.71 -6.47
CA GLU A 87 7.20 11.98 -6.46
C GLU A 87 8.07 12.46 -5.30
N THR A 88 8.65 11.53 -4.55
CA THR A 88 9.60 11.83 -3.47
C THR A 88 11.02 11.67 -3.94
N GLN A 89 11.88 12.62 -3.59
CA GLN A 89 13.31 12.55 -3.86
C GLN A 89 14.02 11.68 -2.80
N ALA A 90 15.24 11.22 -3.11
CA ALA A 90 16.06 10.44 -2.16
C ALA A 90 16.42 11.20 -0.87
N SER A 91 16.26 12.52 -0.86
CA SER A 91 16.47 13.38 0.32
C SER A 91 15.19 13.73 1.08
N GLU A 92 14.07 13.13 0.72
CA GLU A 92 12.75 13.45 1.26
C GLU A 92 12.10 12.23 1.88
N LEU A 93 11.23 12.47 2.85
CA LEU A 93 10.30 11.49 3.39
C LEU A 93 8.88 12.04 3.38
N MET A 94 7.89 11.15 3.43
CA MET A 94 6.49 11.54 3.54
C MET A 94 5.87 10.96 4.80
N THR A 95 5.00 11.74 5.42
CA THR A 95 4.20 11.31 6.56
C THR A 95 2.72 11.30 6.20
N PHE A 96 2.01 10.30 6.71
CA PHE A 96 0.58 10.14 6.56
C PHE A 96 -0.02 9.88 7.94
N GLY A 97 -0.79 10.83 8.42
CA GLY A 97 -1.43 10.79 9.73
C GLY A 97 -2.59 9.80 9.81
N PRO A 98 -3.17 9.67 11.00
CA PRO A 98 -4.29 8.79 11.29
C PRO A 98 -5.47 8.96 10.33
N GLY A 99 -6.09 7.84 9.93
CA GLY A 99 -7.28 7.83 9.10
C GLY A 99 -7.09 8.24 7.63
N GLN A 100 -5.87 8.57 7.21
CA GLN A 100 -5.62 8.98 5.83
C GLN A 100 -5.73 7.80 4.85
N ARG A 101 -6.38 8.04 3.71
CA ARG A 101 -6.52 7.06 2.62
C ARG A 101 -5.89 7.63 1.36
N ILE A 102 -4.90 6.95 0.79
CA ILE A 102 -4.11 7.49 -0.31
C ILE A 102 -3.71 6.40 -1.32
N HIS A 103 -3.66 6.79 -2.60
CA HIS A 103 -3.07 5.93 -3.62
C HIS A 103 -1.56 6.12 -3.68
N THR A 104 -0.87 5.00 -3.85
CA THR A 104 0.55 5.00 -4.21
C THR A 104 0.76 4.15 -5.46
N ARG A 105 1.68 4.57 -6.32
CA ARG A 105 2.01 3.84 -7.54
C ARG A 105 3.51 3.77 -7.75
N THR A 106 3.94 2.73 -8.45
CA THR A 106 5.30 2.59 -8.96
C THR A 106 5.26 2.53 -10.48
N THR A 107 6.32 2.98 -11.14
CA THR A 107 6.42 2.98 -12.61
C THR A 107 7.27 1.83 -13.15
N GLY A 108 7.87 1.05 -12.28
CA GLY A 108 8.73 -0.10 -12.59
C GLY A 108 9.23 -0.76 -11.33
N PRO A 109 10.37 -1.46 -11.37
CA PRO A 109 11.01 -2.02 -10.19
C PRO A 109 11.22 -0.93 -9.13
N CYS A 110 10.79 -1.21 -7.91
CA CYS A 110 10.80 -0.23 -6.83
C CYS A 110 11.24 -0.89 -5.52
N ARG A 111 12.07 -0.18 -4.76
CA ARG A 111 12.37 -0.52 -3.37
C ARG A 111 11.91 0.62 -2.47
N TRP A 112 11.13 0.28 -1.45
CA TRP A 112 10.56 1.26 -0.54
C TRP A 112 10.76 0.84 0.90
N GLY A 113 10.78 1.82 1.80
CA GLY A 113 10.80 1.63 3.23
C GLY A 113 9.62 2.33 3.89
N ALA A 114 9.15 1.76 4.98
CA ALA A 114 8.09 2.35 5.78
C ALA A 114 8.36 2.14 7.27
N ILE A 115 7.91 3.12 8.06
CA ILE A 115 7.85 3.06 9.52
C ILE A 115 6.41 3.33 9.91
N ARG A 116 5.85 2.48 10.77
CA ARG A 116 4.55 2.69 11.39
C ARG A 116 4.72 2.74 12.90
N LEU A 117 4.10 3.69 13.54
CA LEU A 117 4.08 3.84 14.98
C LEU A 117 2.79 4.54 15.41
N SER A 118 2.44 4.44 16.70
CA SER A 118 1.34 5.20 17.25
C SER A 118 1.59 6.71 17.12
N SER A 119 0.56 7.44 16.74
CA SER A 119 0.64 8.92 16.69
C SER A 119 0.76 9.52 18.10
N GLU A 120 0.21 8.85 19.11
CA GLU A 120 0.31 9.24 20.52
C GLU A 120 1.74 9.06 21.03
N ASP A 121 2.35 7.87 20.79
CA ASP A 121 3.74 7.60 21.18
C ASP A 121 4.69 8.61 20.53
N LEU A 122 4.51 8.90 19.24
CA LEU A 122 5.33 9.90 18.57
C LEU A 122 5.19 11.30 19.19
N ALA A 123 3.96 11.70 19.54
CA ALA A 123 3.71 12.99 20.20
C ALA A 123 4.34 13.05 21.59
N GLU A 124 4.30 11.96 22.35
CA GLU A 124 4.93 11.86 23.67
C GLU A 124 6.45 11.94 23.58
N TYR A 125 7.07 11.10 22.74
CA TYR A 125 8.52 11.15 22.50
C TYR A 125 8.97 12.49 21.92
N GLY A 126 8.19 13.05 20.99
CA GLY A 126 8.46 14.36 20.39
C GLY A 126 8.47 15.47 21.44
N ARG A 127 7.49 15.47 22.35
CA ARG A 127 7.41 16.43 23.46
C ARG A 127 8.58 16.26 24.44
N ALA A 128 8.91 15.01 24.79
CA ALA A 128 10.03 14.72 25.70
C ALA A 128 11.38 15.20 25.14
N LEU A 129 11.59 15.09 23.83
CA LEU A 129 12.86 15.47 23.18
C LEU A 129 12.93 16.94 22.77
N SER A 130 11.82 17.57 22.40
CA SER A 130 11.81 18.96 21.90
C SER A 130 11.37 19.98 22.94
N GLY A 131 10.73 19.55 24.05
CA GLY A 131 10.14 20.42 25.05
C GLY A 131 8.89 21.18 24.58
N ALA A 132 8.37 20.88 23.39
CA ALA A 132 7.21 21.54 22.77
C ALA A 132 6.20 20.51 22.26
N GLU A 133 4.98 21.00 21.98
CA GLU A 133 3.97 20.16 21.35
C GLU A 133 4.45 19.70 19.96
N PHE A 134 4.35 18.41 19.71
CA PHE A 134 4.81 17.79 18.48
C PHE A 134 3.61 17.31 17.65
N ALA A 135 3.02 18.25 16.89
CA ALA A 135 1.88 17.98 16.03
C ALA A 135 2.31 17.95 14.57
N LEU A 136 1.88 16.90 13.87
CA LEU A 136 2.19 16.72 12.45
C LEU A 136 0.97 17.01 11.58
N PRO A 137 1.16 17.60 10.38
CA PRO A 137 0.11 17.72 9.38
C PRO A 137 -0.43 16.33 8.96
N PRO A 138 -1.71 16.24 8.54
CA PRO A 138 -2.31 14.99 8.10
C PRO A 138 -1.53 14.27 6.99
N ILE A 139 -0.99 15.02 6.03
CA ILE A 139 -0.05 14.53 5.02
C ILE A 139 0.99 15.62 4.78
N ALA A 140 2.26 15.25 4.84
CA ALA A 140 3.35 16.18 4.61
C ALA A 140 4.56 15.53 3.96
N ARG A 141 5.30 16.35 3.20
CA ARG A 141 6.60 16.02 2.63
C ARG A 141 7.67 16.79 3.37
N TRP A 142 8.71 16.09 3.80
CA TRP A 142 9.79 16.62 4.61
C TRP A 142 11.11 16.49 3.86
N ARG A 143 11.97 17.49 4.03
CA ARG A 143 13.36 17.46 3.57
C ARG A 143 14.25 17.67 4.79
N PRO A 144 14.56 16.61 5.54
CA PRO A 144 15.38 16.69 6.73
C PRO A 144 16.82 17.11 6.41
N ARG A 145 17.56 17.48 7.45
CA ARG A 145 19.02 17.62 7.32
C ARG A 145 19.61 16.27 6.89
N ARG A 146 20.59 16.30 5.98
CA ARG A 146 21.22 15.06 5.44
C ARG A 146 21.75 14.12 6.53
N ALA A 147 22.27 14.66 7.64
CA ALA A 147 22.75 13.85 8.76
C ALA A 147 21.61 13.07 9.43
N ALA A 148 20.49 13.71 9.74
CA ALA A 148 19.33 13.07 10.36
C ALA A 148 18.72 11.99 9.46
N LEU A 149 18.55 12.28 8.16
CA LEU A 149 18.02 11.30 7.22
C LEU A 149 18.96 10.09 7.05
N ARG A 150 20.29 10.32 6.98
CA ARG A 150 21.26 9.23 6.93
C ARG A 150 21.22 8.35 8.19
N GLN A 151 21.06 8.96 9.35
CA GLN A 151 20.98 8.24 10.62
C GLN A 151 19.70 7.40 10.67
N LEU A 152 18.53 7.96 10.31
CA LEU A 152 17.27 7.22 10.23
C LEU A 152 17.36 6.06 9.23
N SER A 153 17.90 6.32 8.04
CA SER A 153 18.08 5.29 7.01
C SER A 153 19.06 4.20 7.47
N HIS A 154 20.11 4.56 8.22
CA HIS A 154 21.08 3.61 8.78
C HIS A 154 20.42 2.63 9.75
N PHE A 155 19.64 3.15 10.72
CA PHE A 155 18.96 2.32 11.71
C PHE A 155 17.88 1.44 11.08
N HIS A 156 17.07 2.01 10.19
CA HIS A 156 16.10 1.23 9.43
C HIS A 156 16.78 0.11 8.64
N HIS A 157 17.83 0.42 7.91
CA HIS A 157 18.56 -0.55 7.11
C HIS A 157 19.26 -1.63 7.98
N ALA A 158 19.82 -1.26 9.14
CA ALA A 158 20.40 -2.19 10.08
C ALA A 158 19.36 -3.19 10.61
N ALA A 159 18.17 -2.72 10.99
CA ALA A 159 17.06 -3.56 11.41
C ALA A 159 16.66 -4.56 10.32
N ILE A 160 16.46 -4.07 9.09
CA ILE A 160 16.06 -4.90 7.95
C ILE A 160 17.13 -5.96 7.62
N ARG A 161 18.41 -5.59 7.60
CA ARG A 161 19.51 -6.57 7.34
C ARG A 161 19.62 -7.63 8.44
N THR A 162 19.40 -7.23 9.71
CA THR A 162 19.39 -8.18 10.84
C THR A 162 18.26 -9.20 10.66
N ALA A 163 17.08 -8.75 10.25
CA ALA A 163 15.94 -9.60 9.94
C ALA A 163 16.21 -10.53 8.74
N GLU A 164 16.76 -9.99 7.66
CA GLU A 164 17.11 -10.76 6.44
C GLU A 164 18.16 -11.83 6.71
N ALA A 165 19.11 -11.55 7.59
CA ALA A 165 20.13 -12.52 8.04
C ALA A 165 19.57 -13.57 9.02
N ARG A 166 18.27 -13.49 9.35
CA ARG A 166 17.60 -14.38 10.33
C ARG A 166 18.29 -14.42 11.69
N LEU A 167 18.89 -13.31 12.09
CA LEU A 167 19.55 -13.20 13.39
C LEU A 167 18.48 -13.08 14.48
N ALA A 168 18.55 -13.92 15.49
CA ALA A 168 17.68 -13.89 16.66
C ALA A 168 17.84 -12.63 17.54
N ALA A 169 18.76 -11.74 17.17
CA ALA A 169 19.07 -10.53 17.92
C ALA A 169 17.84 -9.63 18.15
N LEU A 170 16.90 -9.57 17.17
CA LEU A 170 15.67 -8.79 17.29
C LEU A 170 14.60 -9.44 18.18
N ALA A 171 14.77 -10.71 18.53
CA ALA A 171 13.91 -11.37 19.54
C ALA A 171 14.33 -11.01 20.98
N ASN A 172 15.51 -10.43 21.18
CA ASN A 172 15.94 -9.91 22.47
C ASN A 172 15.30 -8.55 22.71
N SER A 173 14.50 -8.43 23.77
CA SER A 173 13.74 -7.22 24.10
C SER A 173 14.62 -5.99 24.34
N GLN A 174 15.80 -6.14 24.94
CA GLN A 174 16.72 -5.02 25.16
C GLN A 174 17.31 -4.50 23.83
N THR A 175 17.68 -5.40 22.92
CA THR A 175 18.18 -5.04 21.58
C THR A 175 17.07 -4.36 20.77
N ALA A 176 15.86 -4.89 20.79
CA ALA A 176 14.70 -4.33 20.12
C ALA A 176 14.37 -2.93 20.66
N HIS A 177 14.32 -2.78 21.99
CA HIS A 177 14.06 -1.50 22.65
C HIS A 177 15.17 -0.47 22.32
N GLY A 178 16.43 -0.84 22.41
CA GLY A 178 17.54 0.07 22.06
C GLY A 178 17.49 0.55 20.61
N LEU A 179 17.16 -0.34 19.66
CA LEU A 179 16.95 0.01 18.26
C LEU A 179 15.74 0.92 18.07
N GLU A 180 14.63 0.65 18.75
CA GLU A 180 13.44 1.46 18.70
C GLU A 180 13.71 2.90 19.13
N GLN A 181 14.39 3.09 20.27
CA GLN A 181 14.77 4.42 20.76
C GLN A 181 15.65 5.18 19.75
N GLN A 182 16.60 4.50 19.11
CA GLN A 182 17.44 5.10 18.07
C GLN A 182 16.64 5.52 16.84
N VAL A 183 15.70 4.69 16.38
CA VAL A 183 14.83 5.00 15.24
C VAL A 183 13.90 6.17 15.56
N ILE A 184 13.26 6.17 16.74
CA ILE A 184 12.37 7.26 17.19
C ILE A 184 13.15 8.57 17.27
N HIS A 185 14.30 8.59 17.91
CA HIS A 185 15.13 9.79 18.01
C HIS A 185 15.51 10.34 16.64
N ALA A 186 16.00 9.50 15.73
CA ALA A 186 16.36 9.91 14.38
C ALA A 186 15.13 10.40 13.58
N LEU A 187 13.96 9.76 13.76
CA LEU A 187 12.71 10.17 13.13
C LEU A 187 12.28 11.55 13.61
N ILE A 188 12.28 11.80 14.92
CA ILE A 188 11.94 13.12 15.48
C ILE A 188 12.89 14.20 14.95
N GLN A 189 14.20 13.91 14.86
CA GLN A 189 15.13 14.86 14.24
C GLN A 189 14.80 15.17 12.77
N CYS A 190 14.31 14.17 12.03
CA CYS A 190 13.86 14.37 10.65
C CYS A 190 12.60 15.25 10.59
N LEU A 191 11.68 15.08 11.53
CA LEU A 191 10.38 15.77 11.56
C LEU A 191 10.40 17.09 12.34
N SER A 192 11.50 17.45 12.99
CA SER A 192 11.66 18.75 13.68
C SER A 192 11.89 19.93 12.72
N ALA A 193 12.17 19.68 11.44
CA ALA A 193 12.20 20.69 10.41
C ALA A 193 10.77 21.09 10.01
N ARG A 194 10.62 22.23 9.32
CA ARG A 194 9.32 22.52 8.67
C ARG A 194 9.15 21.62 7.45
N PRO A 195 7.94 21.10 7.20
CA PRO A 195 7.67 20.36 5.97
C PRO A 195 7.88 21.25 4.76
N VAL A 196 8.41 20.64 3.67
CA VAL A 196 8.60 21.35 2.39
C VAL A 196 7.26 21.61 1.72
N ASP A 197 6.33 20.69 1.92
CA ASP A 197 4.99 20.76 1.34
C ASP A 197 4.00 20.05 2.27
N GLN A 198 2.82 20.62 2.38
CA GLN A 198 1.70 20.06 3.12
C GLN A 198 0.53 19.89 2.17
N GLU A 199 -0.30 18.90 2.42
CA GLU A 199 -1.49 18.71 1.62
C GLU A 199 -2.39 19.95 1.69
N THR A 200 -2.66 20.53 0.53
CA THR A 200 -3.62 21.63 0.43
C THR A 200 -5.05 21.10 0.58
N GLU A 201 -5.98 21.97 0.96
CA GLU A 201 -7.40 21.61 1.06
C GLU A 201 -7.98 21.08 -0.27
N ALA A 202 -7.52 21.64 -1.40
CA ALA A 202 -7.88 21.14 -2.72
C ALA A 202 -7.35 19.72 -2.97
N ALA A 203 -6.07 19.44 -2.61
CA ALA A 203 -5.49 18.11 -2.73
C ALA A 203 -6.21 17.09 -1.83
N SER A 204 -6.56 17.48 -0.61
CA SER A 204 -7.34 16.66 0.32
C SER A 204 -8.72 16.31 -0.24
N ARG A 205 -9.42 17.28 -0.82
CA ARG A 205 -10.70 17.03 -1.52
C ARG A 205 -10.56 16.04 -2.67
N TYR A 206 -9.52 16.17 -3.49
CA TYR A 206 -9.28 15.26 -4.62
C TYR A 206 -8.93 13.85 -4.16
N ARG A 207 -8.13 13.72 -3.11
CA ARG A 207 -7.84 12.44 -2.48
C ARG A 207 -9.10 11.78 -1.92
N GLY A 208 -9.95 12.55 -1.24
CA GLY A 208 -11.25 12.09 -0.76
C GLY A 208 -12.17 11.60 -1.88
N LEU A 209 -12.19 12.29 -3.04
CA LEU A 209 -12.94 11.85 -4.22
C LEU A 209 -12.41 10.51 -4.76
N LEU A 210 -11.09 10.32 -4.82
CA LEU A 210 -10.52 9.05 -5.27
C LEU A 210 -10.73 7.92 -4.25
N ALA A 211 -10.74 8.21 -2.96
CA ALA A 211 -11.11 7.24 -1.94
C ALA A 211 -12.57 6.79 -2.10
N ARG A 212 -13.50 7.74 -2.33
CA ARG A 212 -14.90 7.41 -2.66
C ARG A 212 -15.04 6.64 -3.97
N PHE A 213 -14.18 6.94 -4.96
CA PHE A 213 -14.14 6.16 -6.20
C PHE A 213 -13.77 4.70 -5.92
N GLU A 214 -12.78 4.44 -5.07
CA GLU A 214 -12.44 3.08 -4.63
C GLU A 214 -13.61 2.38 -3.94
N ASP A 215 -14.29 3.08 -3.02
CA ASP A 215 -15.45 2.53 -2.31
C ASP A 215 -16.58 2.15 -3.28
N LEU A 216 -16.84 2.97 -4.28
CA LEU A 216 -17.81 2.67 -5.33
C LEU A 216 -17.43 1.43 -6.15
N LEU A 217 -16.15 1.25 -6.44
CA LEU A 217 -15.68 0.08 -7.18
C LEU A 217 -15.70 -1.24 -6.35
N LEU A 218 -15.97 -1.15 -5.05
CA LEU A 218 -16.20 -2.32 -4.18
C LEU A 218 -17.69 -2.65 -4.05
N GLY A 219 -18.57 -1.74 -4.48
CA GLY A 219 -20.01 -1.90 -4.36
C GLY A 219 -20.61 -2.89 -5.37
N GLU A 220 -21.79 -3.42 -5.02
CA GLU A 220 -22.62 -4.23 -5.91
C GLU A 220 -23.93 -3.51 -6.18
N PRO A 221 -24.34 -3.40 -7.46
CA PRO A 221 -23.67 -3.87 -8.67
C PRO A 221 -22.42 -3.05 -9.02
N PHE A 222 -21.44 -3.68 -9.68
CA PHE A 222 -20.18 -3.02 -10.09
C PHE A 222 -20.49 -1.84 -11.05
N PRO A 223 -20.18 -0.58 -10.68
CA PRO A 223 -20.72 0.59 -11.33
C PRO A 223 -20.14 0.82 -12.72
N SER A 224 -20.96 1.39 -13.61
CA SER A 224 -20.51 2.00 -14.86
C SER A 224 -19.81 3.34 -14.58
N MET A 225 -19.00 3.85 -15.55
CA MET A 225 -18.36 5.15 -15.38
C MET A 225 -19.35 6.32 -15.34
N ASP A 226 -20.53 6.18 -15.92
CA ASP A 226 -21.60 7.16 -15.84
C ASP A 226 -22.16 7.23 -14.42
N GLN A 227 -22.47 6.08 -13.83
CA GLN A 227 -22.89 5.99 -12.43
C GLN A 227 -21.84 6.57 -11.47
N VAL A 228 -20.57 6.22 -11.67
CA VAL A 228 -19.46 6.78 -10.87
C VAL A 228 -19.43 8.30 -10.93
N SER A 229 -19.51 8.89 -12.14
CA SER A 229 -19.48 10.35 -12.30
C SER A 229 -20.67 11.03 -11.61
N VAL A 230 -21.87 10.47 -11.76
CA VAL A 230 -23.09 10.97 -11.11
C VAL A 230 -22.97 10.88 -9.58
N THR A 231 -22.58 9.73 -9.05
CA THR A 231 -22.48 9.52 -7.60
C THR A 231 -21.39 10.38 -6.95
N LEU A 232 -20.27 10.61 -7.65
CA LEU A 232 -19.22 11.50 -7.16
C LEU A 232 -19.54 12.98 -7.34
N GLY A 233 -20.54 13.34 -8.14
CA GLY A 233 -20.91 14.73 -8.45
C GLY A 233 -19.84 15.47 -9.26
N ILE A 234 -19.06 14.76 -10.09
CA ILE A 234 -17.99 15.37 -10.90
C ILE A 234 -18.08 14.96 -12.36
N SER A 235 -17.58 15.82 -13.25
CA SER A 235 -17.54 15.51 -14.67
C SER A 235 -16.56 14.38 -14.99
N LYS A 236 -16.83 13.61 -16.06
CA LYS A 236 -15.90 12.60 -16.57
C LYS A 236 -14.52 13.17 -16.90
N ARG A 237 -14.44 14.44 -17.31
CA ARG A 237 -13.20 15.15 -17.59
C ARG A 237 -12.38 15.31 -16.30
N MET A 238 -12.99 15.81 -15.24
CA MET A 238 -12.32 15.96 -13.93
C MET A 238 -11.86 14.61 -13.38
N LEU A 239 -12.72 13.61 -13.41
CA LEU A 239 -12.34 12.27 -12.94
C LEU A 239 -11.14 11.71 -13.74
N ARG A 240 -11.11 11.95 -15.06
CA ARG A 240 -9.98 11.53 -15.91
C ARG A 240 -8.68 12.25 -15.55
N GLU A 241 -8.74 13.53 -15.28
CA GLU A 241 -7.59 14.33 -14.84
C GLU A 241 -7.03 13.83 -13.50
N TYR A 242 -7.90 13.62 -12.52
CA TYR A 242 -7.50 13.12 -11.20
C TYR A 242 -6.92 11.71 -11.24
N CYS A 243 -7.56 10.80 -11.96
CA CYS A 243 -7.03 9.45 -12.13
C CYS A 243 -5.66 9.46 -12.85
N ARG A 244 -5.48 10.28 -13.86
CA ARG A 244 -4.16 10.40 -14.54
C ARG A 244 -3.07 10.90 -13.60
N LYS A 245 -3.36 11.93 -12.80
CA LYS A 245 -2.42 12.52 -11.86
C LYS A 245 -2.04 11.51 -10.76
N HIS A 246 -3.01 10.91 -10.11
CA HIS A 246 -2.79 10.09 -8.91
C HIS A 246 -2.53 8.61 -9.23
N LEU A 247 -3.23 8.05 -10.22
CA LEU A 247 -3.14 6.63 -10.59
C LEU A 247 -2.24 6.38 -11.80
N GLY A 248 -1.83 7.43 -12.53
CA GLY A 248 -1.04 7.31 -13.75
C GLY A 248 -1.82 6.77 -14.95
N MET A 249 -3.15 6.62 -14.85
CA MET A 249 -4.01 6.12 -15.92
C MET A 249 -5.42 6.71 -15.86
N GLY A 250 -6.17 6.57 -16.96
CA GLY A 250 -7.57 7.01 -16.98
C GLY A 250 -8.50 6.09 -16.17
N PRO A 251 -9.66 6.61 -15.71
CA PRO A 251 -10.59 5.90 -14.83
C PRO A 251 -11.16 4.61 -15.44
N ASP A 252 -11.44 4.58 -16.76
CA ASP A 252 -11.93 3.37 -17.43
C ASP A 252 -10.92 2.22 -17.39
N ARG A 253 -9.62 2.54 -17.57
CA ARG A 253 -8.56 1.53 -17.46
C ARG A 253 -8.42 1.05 -16.03
N TYR A 254 -8.43 1.96 -15.08
CA TYR A 254 -8.35 1.63 -13.66
C TYR A 254 -9.53 0.75 -13.22
N ARG A 255 -10.76 1.15 -13.56
CA ARG A 255 -11.97 0.37 -13.28
C ARG A 255 -11.88 -1.04 -13.86
N ARG A 256 -11.41 -1.19 -15.10
CA ARG A 256 -11.22 -2.53 -15.70
C ARG A 256 -10.21 -3.37 -14.92
N LEU A 257 -9.04 -2.83 -14.58
CA LEU A 257 -8.05 -3.56 -13.79
C LEU A 257 -8.58 -3.94 -12.41
N ARG A 258 -9.31 -3.04 -11.77
CA ARG A 258 -9.97 -3.28 -10.48
C ARG A 258 -11.02 -4.38 -10.57
N GLY A 259 -11.87 -4.32 -11.58
CA GLY A 259 -12.83 -5.40 -11.87
C GLY A 259 -12.16 -6.76 -12.10
N MET A 260 -11.02 -6.79 -12.83
CA MET A 260 -10.25 -8.01 -13.03
C MET A 260 -9.70 -8.59 -11.71
N GLN A 261 -9.21 -7.73 -10.82
CA GLN A 261 -8.76 -8.14 -9.49
C GLN A 261 -9.91 -8.70 -8.64
N LEU A 262 -11.08 -8.06 -8.70
CA LEU A 262 -12.27 -8.52 -7.96
C LEU A 262 -12.75 -9.88 -8.49
N VAL A 263 -12.76 -10.09 -9.82
CA VAL A 263 -13.01 -11.42 -10.40
C VAL A 263 -12.03 -12.45 -9.85
N ARG A 264 -10.72 -12.16 -9.89
CA ARG A 264 -9.70 -13.08 -9.37
C ARG A 264 -9.91 -13.39 -7.89
N ARG A 265 -10.23 -12.38 -7.08
CA ARG A 265 -10.52 -12.56 -5.67
C ARG A 265 -11.75 -13.45 -5.45
N ALA A 266 -12.83 -13.22 -6.19
CA ALA A 266 -14.05 -14.04 -6.13
C ALA A 266 -13.77 -15.49 -6.52
N LEU A 267 -12.99 -15.73 -7.58
CA LEU A 267 -12.58 -17.08 -7.98
C LEU A 267 -11.71 -17.80 -6.93
N ARG A 268 -10.85 -17.06 -6.21
CA ARG A 268 -9.99 -17.62 -5.14
C ARG A 268 -10.73 -17.84 -3.81
N SER A 269 -11.79 -17.11 -3.55
CA SER A 269 -12.52 -17.25 -2.27
C SER A 269 -13.42 -18.49 -2.22
N GLY A 270 -13.70 -19.13 -3.37
CA GLY A 270 -14.64 -20.25 -3.45
C GLY A 270 -16.07 -19.89 -3.04
N ALA A 271 -16.35 -18.61 -2.79
CA ALA A 271 -17.65 -18.11 -2.31
C ALA A 271 -18.78 -18.33 -3.34
N GLU A 272 -18.42 -18.70 -4.57
CA GLU A 272 -19.33 -18.85 -5.70
C GLU A 272 -19.20 -20.25 -6.32
N GLU A 273 -19.26 -21.30 -5.51
CA GLU A 273 -19.10 -22.70 -5.95
C GLU A 273 -20.05 -23.12 -7.11
N THR A 274 -21.13 -22.40 -7.30
CA THR A 274 -22.14 -22.66 -8.34
C THR A 274 -22.06 -21.72 -9.53
N SER A 275 -21.29 -20.61 -9.45
CA SER A 275 -21.22 -19.63 -10.53
C SER A 275 -20.13 -19.98 -11.53
N SER A 276 -20.43 -19.91 -12.82
CA SER A 276 -19.42 -20.07 -13.86
C SER A 276 -18.45 -18.86 -13.86
N VAL A 277 -17.21 -19.08 -14.34
CA VAL A 277 -16.22 -18.01 -14.53
C VAL A 277 -16.82 -16.83 -15.33
N CYS A 278 -17.68 -17.11 -16.31
CA CYS A 278 -18.31 -16.09 -17.13
C CYS A 278 -19.35 -15.27 -16.35
N GLU A 279 -20.06 -15.86 -15.41
CA GLU A 279 -21.02 -15.16 -14.55
C GLU A 279 -20.31 -14.23 -13.59
N VAL A 280 -19.24 -14.74 -12.94
CA VAL A 280 -18.39 -13.91 -12.08
C VAL A 280 -17.81 -12.74 -12.87
N ALA A 281 -17.24 -12.99 -14.06
CA ALA A 281 -16.70 -11.93 -14.91
C ALA A 281 -17.75 -10.86 -15.30
N ARG A 282 -18.99 -11.29 -15.61
CA ARG A 282 -20.09 -10.38 -15.96
C ARG A 282 -20.46 -9.43 -14.82
N ARG A 283 -20.48 -9.90 -13.56
CA ARG A 283 -20.76 -9.04 -12.39
C ARG A 283 -19.81 -7.86 -12.31
N TYR A 284 -18.54 -8.08 -12.66
CA TYR A 284 -17.51 -7.04 -12.63
C TYR A 284 -17.33 -6.32 -13.98
N GLY A 285 -18.36 -6.39 -14.87
CA GLY A 285 -18.44 -5.58 -16.09
C GLY A 285 -17.75 -6.16 -17.32
N TYR A 286 -17.37 -7.45 -17.31
CA TYR A 286 -16.80 -8.15 -18.48
C TYR A 286 -17.90 -8.86 -19.26
N ARG A 287 -18.38 -8.24 -20.33
CA ARG A 287 -19.47 -8.78 -21.18
C ARG A 287 -18.96 -9.70 -22.29
N ASP A 288 -17.70 -9.53 -22.73
CA ASP A 288 -17.06 -10.34 -23.76
C ASP A 288 -16.14 -11.39 -23.11
N PRO A 289 -16.53 -12.68 -23.13
CA PRO A 289 -15.75 -13.74 -22.50
C PRO A 289 -14.37 -13.96 -23.16
N ARG A 290 -14.26 -13.82 -24.49
CA ARG A 290 -13.00 -14.02 -25.20
C ARG A 290 -11.97 -12.96 -24.81
N ARG A 291 -12.37 -11.71 -24.85
CA ARG A 291 -11.53 -10.57 -24.45
C ARG A 291 -11.15 -10.64 -22.96
N PHE A 292 -12.08 -11.10 -22.12
CA PHE A 292 -11.82 -11.32 -20.69
C PHE A 292 -10.71 -12.35 -20.48
N LEU A 293 -10.80 -13.54 -21.13
CA LEU A 293 -9.80 -14.60 -20.99
C LEU A 293 -8.40 -14.15 -21.43
N VAL A 294 -8.31 -13.45 -22.57
CA VAL A 294 -7.04 -12.91 -23.07
C VAL A 294 -6.42 -11.93 -22.07
N ASN A 295 -7.23 -11.00 -21.57
CA ASN A 295 -6.75 -9.99 -20.62
C ASN A 295 -6.37 -10.60 -19.27
N TYR A 296 -7.14 -11.57 -18.78
CA TYR A 296 -6.86 -12.26 -17.52
C TYR A 296 -5.53 -13.02 -17.60
N ARG A 297 -5.34 -13.79 -18.69
CA ARG A 297 -4.08 -14.51 -18.91
C ARG A 297 -2.89 -13.58 -19.07
N ALA A 298 -3.06 -12.47 -19.77
CA ALA A 298 -2.00 -11.46 -19.93
C ALA A 298 -1.59 -10.83 -18.58
N LEU A 299 -2.56 -10.63 -17.67
CA LEU A 299 -2.31 -9.98 -16.38
C LEU A 299 -1.78 -10.96 -15.32
N TYR A 300 -2.25 -12.20 -15.29
CA TYR A 300 -1.96 -13.16 -14.24
C TYR A 300 -1.14 -14.39 -14.68
N GLY A 301 -0.83 -14.50 -15.96
CA GLY A 301 -0.06 -15.64 -16.51
C GLY A 301 -0.81 -16.98 -16.54
N GLU A 302 -2.07 -17.01 -16.09
CA GLU A 302 -2.90 -18.22 -16.00
C GLU A 302 -4.33 -17.97 -16.48
N LEU A 303 -5.07 -19.04 -16.73
CA LEU A 303 -6.50 -18.95 -17.06
C LEU A 303 -7.34 -18.80 -15.78
N PRO A 304 -8.51 -18.14 -15.84
CA PRO A 304 -9.43 -18.03 -14.70
C PRO A 304 -9.88 -19.38 -14.14
N SER A 305 -10.03 -20.40 -15.00
CA SER A 305 -10.35 -21.77 -14.59
C SER A 305 -9.24 -22.39 -13.73
N ALA A 306 -7.97 -22.12 -14.05
CA ALA A 306 -6.85 -22.57 -13.22
C ALA A 306 -6.84 -21.89 -11.85
N THR A 307 -7.18 -20.61 -11.79
CA THR A 307 -7.35 -19.89 -10.51
C THR A 307 -8.45 -20.53 -9.67
N LEU A 308 -9.59 -20.83 -10.26
CA LEU A 308 -10.73 -21.48 -9.58
C LEU A 308 -10.38 -22.89 -9.05
N GLN A 309 -9.64 -23.69 -9.82
CA GLN A 309 -9.24 -25.04 -9.43
C GLN A 309 -8.24 -25.09 -8.27
N ARG A 310 -7.43 -24.07 -8.08
CA ARG A 310 -6.46 -23.97 -6.97
C ARG A 310 -7.10 -23.62 -5.63
N THR A 311 -8.36 -23.23 -5.61
CA THR A 311 -9.09 -22.92 -4.38
C THR A 311 -9.38 -24.21 -3.63
N PRO A 312 -8.97 -24.37 -2.36
CA PRO A 312 -9.36 -25.53 -1.57
C PRO A 312 -10.89 -25.55 -1.46
N ARG A 313 -11.53 -26.59 -1.97
CA ARG A 313 -12.97 -26.79 -1.77
C ARG A 313 -13.21 -26.91 -0.26
N ARG A 314 -13.92 -25.96 0.32
CA ARG A 314 -14.46 -26.12 1.67
C ARG A 314 -15.45 -27.29 1.61
N THR A 315 -15.01 -28.45 2.05
CA THR A 315 -15.91 -29.57 2.31
C THR A 315 -16.94 -29.08 3.33
N ALA A 316 -18.18 -28.92 2.87
CA ALA A 316 -19.30 -28.67 3.74
C ALA A 316 -19.43 -29.87 4.67
N THR A 317 -19.01 -29.71 5.92
CA THR A 317 -19.30 -30.67 6.98
C THR A 317 -20.80 -30.62 7.19
N ARG A 318 -21.54 -31.55 6.60
CA ARG A 318 -22.92 -31.83 6.97
C ARG A 318 -22.90 -32.31 8.41
N SER A 319 -23.25 -31.45 9.35
CA SER A 319 -23.73 -31.87 10.67
C SER A 319 -25.02 -32.67 10.45
N LYS A 320 -24.99 -33.93 10.84
CA LYS A 320 -26.19 -34.73 11.12
C LYS A 320 -26.78 -34.32 12.47
#